data_be03f5bcf234c1b581d70c908d56ed94
#
_entry.id   be03f5bcf234c1b581d70c908d56ed94
#
_cell.length_a   1.000
_cell.length_b   1.000
_cell.length_c   1.000
_cell.angle_alpha   90.00
_cell.angle_beta   90.00
_cell.angle_gamma   90.00
#
_symmetry.space_group_name_H-M   'P 1'
#
loop_
_entity.id
_entity.type
_entity.pdbx_description
1 polymer ?
#
loop_
_entity_poly.entity_id
_entity_poly.type
_entity_poly.pdbx_seq_one_letter_code
_entity_poly.pdbx_strand_id
1 'polypeptide(L)'
;MEFMSAREAADKWGISQRRVAVLCSEQRIAEATMVGNMWIIPTSAEKPIDARSTRYNKSEEKTVKPFLKWAGGKGQLLKEIERYYPFADGHITKYAEPFVGGGAVLFDILSKYDLEEVYISDINAELINTYRIIRDDIDALIEMLCAMQNDFIPLDTDERKAYYMEKRERFNDLKVNGNENINIEKAALMIFLNKTCFNGLFRVNKKGLFNVPMGAYKNPMICDENNLRAVSEKLQRVTIVCGDYRESADFIDENTFVYLK
;
A
#
# COMPACT_ATOMS: atom_id res chain seq x y z
N MET A 1 43.95 -6.55 -26.24
CA MET A 1 42.58 -6.64 -25.75
C MET A 1 41.80 -7.47 -26.74
N GLU A 2 41.04 -8.43 -26.26
CA GLU A 2 40.13 -9.20 -27.09
C GLU A 2 38.77 -8.52 -27.12
N PHE A 3 38.09 -8.61 -28.26
CA PHE A 3 36.80 -7.96 -28.45
C PHE A 3 35.76 -8.99 -28.90
N MET A 4 34.51 -8.73 -28.58
CA MET A 4 33.36 -9.52 -29.00
C MET A 4 32.35 -8.64 -29.76
N SER A 5 31.55 -9.25 -30.62
CA SER A 5 30.44 -8.60 -31.31
C SER A 5 29.23 -8.41 -30.37
N ALA A 6 28.29 -7.54 -30.78
CA ALA A 6 27.02 -7.39 -30.04
C ALA A 6 26.20 -8.69 -29.98
N ARG A 7 26.38 -9.63 -30.91
CA ARG A 7 25.73 -10.93 -30.88
C ARG A 7 26.35 -11.82 -29.78
N GLU A 8 27.67 -11.90 -29.72
CA GLU A 8 28.39 -12.67 -28.70
C GLU A 8 28.14 -12.11 -27.29
N ALA A 9 28.09 -10.78 -27.15
CA ALA A 9 27.72 -10.13 -25.92
C ALA A 9 26.26 -10.45 -25.50
N ALA A 10 25.35 -10.53 -26.45
CA ALA A 10 23.96 -10.91 -26.24
C ALA A 10 23.84 -12.33 -25.70
N ASP A 11 24.56 -13.27 -26.32
CA ASP A 11 24.62 -14.67 -25.88
C ASP A 11 25.26 -14.80 -24.50
N LYS A 12 26.38 -14.10 -24.24
CA LYS A 12 27.09 -14.08 -22.92
C LYS A 12 26.21 -13.52 -21.82
N TRP A 13 25.39 -12.51 -22.08
CA TRP A 13 24.61 -11.80 -21.06
C TRP A 13 23.15 -12.25 -20.97
N GLY A 14 22.69 -13.15 -21.85
CA GLY A 14 21.31 -13.65 -21.86
C GLY A 14 20.28 -12.56 -22.22
N ILE A 15 20.62 -11.65 -23.15
CA ILE A 15 19.74 -10.56 -23.62
C ILE A 15 19.71 -10.50 -25.15
N SER A 16 18.77 -9.76 -25.72
CA SER A 16 18.71 -9.62 -27.16
C SER A 16 19.85 -8.75 -27.71
N GLN A 17 20.35 -9.05 -28.94
CA GLN A 17 21.34 -8.25 -29.65
C GLN A 17 20.91 -6.77 -29.80
N ARG A 18 19.60 -6.54 -30.01
CA ARG A 18 19.03 -5.19 -30.05
C ARG A 18 19.23 -4.45 -28.71
N ARG A 19 19.09 -5.14 -27.58
CA ARG A 19 19.32 -4.55 -26.25
C ARG A 19 20.79 -4.21 -26.04
N VAL A 20 21.71 -5.04 -26.48
CA VAL A 20 23.15 -4.74 -26.44
C VAL A 20 23.48 -3.49 -27.26
N ALA A 21 22.94 -3.36 -28.47
CA ALA A 21 23.15 -2.19 -29.33
C ALA A 21 22.63 -0.89 -28.64
N VAL A 22 21.48 -0.96 -27.98
CA VAL A 22 20.95 0.17 -27.19
C VAL A 22 21.90 0.53 -26.03
N LEU A 23 22.41 -0.45 -25.29
CA LEU A 23 23.34 -0.21 -24.17
C LEU A 23 24.65 0.42 -24.65
N CYS A 24 25.14 0.04 -25.84
CA CYS A 24 26.30 0.67 -26.49
C CYS A 24 26.00 2.13 -26.87
N SER A 25 24.87 2.38 -27.53
CA SER A 25 24.48 3.75 -27.95
C SER A 25 24.23 4.68 -26.77
N GLU A 26 23.78 4.15 -25.61
CA GLU A 26 23.62 4.86 -24.36
C GLU A 26 24.94 5.05 -23.59
N GLN A 27 26.09 4.62 -24.16
CA GLN A 27 27.44 4.66 -23.54
C GLN A 27 27.52 3.94 -22.16
N ARG A 28 26.70 2.92 -21.97
CA ARG A 28 26.61 2.16 -20.73
C ARG A 28 27.56 0.95 -20.68
N ILE A 29 28.21 0.66 -21.78
CA ILE A 29 29.28 -0.35 -21.87
C ILE A 29 30.59 0.38 -22.10
N ALA A 30 31.46 0.32 -21.10
CA ALA A 30 32.76 0.99 -21.18
C ALA A 30 33.56 0.46 -22.38
N GLU A 31 34.23 1.37 -23.08
CA GLU A 31 35.11 1.06 -24.25
C GLU A 31 34.42 0.37 -25.43
N ALA A 32 33.09 0.30 -25.45
CA ALA A 32 32.37 -0.15 -26.64
C ALA A 32 32.48 0.90 -27.74
N THR A 33 32.92 0.49 -28.93
CA THR A 33 33.08 1.37 -30.11
C THR A 33 32.34 0.81 -31.30
N MET A 34 31.93 1.70 -32.20
CA MET A 34 31.32 1.29 -33.48
C MET A 34 32.35 1.28 -34.60
N VAL A 35 32.49 0.13 -35.25
CA VAL A 35 33.38 -0.03 -36.42
C VAL A 35 32.51 -0.40 -37.63
N GLY A 36 32.37 0.50 -38.57
CA GLY A 36 31.37 0.36 -39.64
C GLY A 36 29.96 0.34 -39.07
N ASN A 37 29.24 -0.76 -39.28
CA ASN A 37 27.87 -0.95 -38.76
C ASN A 37 27.79 -1.95 -37.59
N MET A 38 28.93 -2.29 -36.98
CA MET A 38 29.00 -3.27 -35.89
C MET A 38 29.55 -2.65 -34.62
N TRP A 39 28.94 -3.00 -33.49
CA TRP A 39 29.45 -2.71 -32.16
C TRP A 39 30.55 -3.71 -31.80
N ILE A 40 31.70 -3.19 -31.38
CA ILE A 40 32.84 -3.95 -30.86
C ILE A 40 32.94 -3.66 -29.38
N ILE A 41 32.91 -4.71 -28.58
CA ILE A 41 32.78 -4.66 -27.11
C ILE A 41 33.95 -5.44 -26.54
N PRO A 42 34.69 -4.91 -25.53
CA PRO A 42 35.73 -5.68 -24.85
C PRO A 42 35.17 -6.98 -24.25
N THR A 43 35.91 -8.10 -24.42
CA THR A 43 35.48 -9.39 -23.83
C THR A 43 35.47 -9.36 -22.32
N SER A 44 36.20 -8.42 -21.69
CA SER A 44 36.21 -8.16 -20.26
C SER A 44 34.97 -7.36 -19.79
N ALA A 45 34.20 -6.80 -20.71
CA ALA A 45 33.00 -6.04 -20.33
C ALA A 45 31.97 -6.92 -19.64
N GLU A 46 31.46 -6.42 -18.54
CA GLU A 46 30.34 -7.02 -17.82
C GLU A 46 29.00 -6.46 -18.30
N LYS A 47 27.94 -7.25 -18.13
CA LYS A 47 26.58 -6.80 -18.43
C LYS A 47 26.25 -5.56 -17.59
N PRO A 48 25.95 -4.40 -18.19
CA PRO A 48 25.56 -3.22 -17.44
C PRO A 48 24.29 -3.52 -16.62
N ILE A 49 24.31 -3.12 -15.37
CA ILE A 49 23.16 -3.26 -14.47
C ILE A 49 21.97 -2.56 -15.13
N ASP A 50 20.87 -3.27 -15.34
CA ASP A 50 19.68 -2.66 -15.91
C ASP A 50 19.18 -1.57 -14.94
N ALA A 51 19.02 -0.33 -15.44
CA ALA A 51 18.48 0.77 -14.63
C ALA A 51 17.06 0.48 -14.10
N ARG A 52 16.39 -0.54 -14.70
CA ARG A 52 15.15 -1.10 -14.16
C ARG A 52 15.41 -2.09 -13.02
N SER A 53 16.55 -2.82 -13.04
CA SER A 53 16.92 -3.73 -11.96
C SER A 53 17.57 -2.99 -10.77
N THR A 54 18.22 -1.84 -10.98
CA THR A 54 18.67 -0.96 -9.89
C THR A 54 17.53 -0.20 -9.21
N ARG A 55 16.42 0.02 -9.91
CA ARG A 55 15.15 0.36 -9.24
C ARG A 55 14.58 -0.80 -8.44
N TYR A 56 14.97 -2.05 -8.75
CA TYR A 56 14.53 -3.26 -8.05
C TYR A 56 15.47 -3.68 -6.91
N ASN A 57 16.73 -3.21 -6.91
CA ASN A 57 17.78 -3.54 -5.91
C ASN A 57 18.22 -2.37 -5.00
N LYS A 58 17.58 -1.20 -5.06
CA LYS A 58 17.41 -0.43 -3.84
C LYS A 58 16.53 -1.32 -2.98
N SER A 59 17.02 -1.76 -1.81
CA SER A 59 16.15 -2.39 -0.81
C SER A 59 14.83 -1.63 -0.89
N GLU A 60 13.82 -2.22 -1.54
CA GLU A 60 12.51 -1.64 -1.57
C GLU A 60 12.06 -1.67 -0.12
N GLU A 61 12.26 -0.58 0.60
CA GLU A 61 11.29 -0.21 1.58
C GLU A 61 10.00 -0.16 0.78
N LYS A 62 9.24 -1.25 0.88
CA LYS A 62 7.98 -1.43 0.16
C LYS A 62 7.14 -0.24 0.53
N THR A 63 6.93 0.69 -0.41
CA THR A 63 6.12 1.88 -0.18
C THR A 63 4.76 1.39 0.27
N VAL A 64 4.49 1.51 1.55
CA VAL A 64 3.25 1.05 2.16
C VAL A 64 2.12 1.91 1.65
N LYS A 65 1.03 1.28 1.22
CA LYS A 65 -0.13 1.97 0.65
C LYS A 65 -1.34 1.81 1.56
N PRO A 66 -2.27 2.77 1.53
CA PRO A 66 -3.56 2.60 2.18
C PRO A 66 -4.21 1.26 1.80
N PHE A 67 -4.61 0.48 2.81
CA PHE A 67 -5.26 -0.81 2.60
C PHE A 67 -6.73 -0.69 2.18
N LEU A 68 -7.33 0.48 2.37
CA LEU A 68 -8.68 0.84 1.95
C LEU A 68 -8.66 2.06 1.03
N LYS A 69 -9.64 2.14 0.13
CA LYS A 69 -10.02 3.41 -0.50
C LYS A 69 -10.89 4.19 0.48
N TRP A 70 -10.52 5.43 0.76
CA TRP A 70 -11.26 6.28 1.69
C TRP A 70 -11.60 7.62 1.08
N ALA A 71 -12.82 8.11 1.30
CA ALA A 71 -13.26 9.40 0.77
C ALA A 71 -12.34 10.52 1.28
N GLY A 72 -11.92 11.40 0.37
CA GLY A 72 -10.96 12.46 0.69
C GLY A 72 -9.52 11.98 0.88
N GLY A 73 -9.17 10.75 0.51
CA GLY A 73 -7.80 10.24 0.56
C GLY A 73 -6.81 11.16 -0.17
N LYS A 74 -5.66 11.44 0.46
CA LYS A 74 -4.67 12.43 0.01
C LYS A 74 -3.59 11.87 -0.92
N GLY A 75 -3.74 10.63 -1.41
CA GLY A 75 -2.72 9.96 -2.22
C GLY A 75 -2.22 10.77 -3.42
N GLN A 76 -3.07 11.56 -4.06
CA GLN A 76 -2.68 12.42 -5.18
C GLN A 76 -1.96 13.71 -4.74
N LEU A 77 -2.13 14.11 -3.49
CA LEU A 77 -1.56 15.33 -2.93
C LEU A 77 -0.29 15.08 -2.10
N LEU A 78 0.14 13.83 -1.91
CA LEU A 78 1.29 13.49 -1.06
C LEU A 78 2.54 14.27 -1.43
N LYS A 79 2.86 14.42 -2.73
CA LYS A 79 4.03 15.19 -3.18
C LYS A 79 4.00 16.66 -2.78
N GLU A 80 2.81 17.24 -2.69
CA GLU A 80 2.66 18.63 -2.24
C GLU A 80 2.70 18.73 -0.72
N ILE A 81 2.05 17.79 0.00
CA ILE A 81 2.03 17.74 1.46
C ILE A 81 3.43 17.45 2.01
N GLU A 82 4.21 16.59 1.36
CA GLU A 82 5.59 16.25 1.75
C GLU A 82 6.50 17.46 1.91
N ARG A 83 6.27 18.53 1.14
CA ARG A 83 7.05 19.77 1.22
C ARG A 83 6.90 20.50 2.56
N TYR A 84 5.87 20.17 3.32
CA TYR A 84 5.55 20.77 4.61
C TYR A 84 5.91 19.85 5.79
N TYR A 85 6.54 18.68 5.55
CA TYR A 85 6.98 17.81 6.62
C TYR A 85 8.14 18.42 7.40
N PRO A 86 8.02 18.61 8.71
CA PRO A 86 9.00 19.35 9.52
C PRO A 86 10.08 18.46 10.14
N PHE A 87 10.36 17.27 9.57
CA PHE A 87 11.24 16.28 10.20
C PHE A 87 12.73 16.45 9.90
N ALA A 88 13.12 17.43 9.05
CA ALA A 88 14.47 17.52 8.50
C ALA A 88 15.53 17.90 9.54
N ASP A 89 15.17 18.66 10.57
CA ASP A 89 16.07 19.16 11.62
C ASP A 89 16.11 18.29 12.88
N GLY A 90 15.28 17.26 12.95
CA GLY A 90 15.20 16.33 14.08
C GLY A 90 14.54 16.87 15.35
N HIS A 91 13.99 18.09 15.34
CA HIS A 91 13.26 18.64 16.48
C HIS A 91 11.88 18.01 16.63
N ILE A 92 11.24 17.70 15.51
CA ILE A 92 9.95 17.03 15.50
C ILE A 92 10.18 15.53 15.45
N THR A 93 9.85 14.84 16.53
CA THR A 93 10.05 13.39 16.72
C THR A 93 8.73 12.62 16.85
N LYS A 94 7.60 13.35 16.97
CA LYS A 94 6.26 12.78 17.13
C LYS A 94 5.33 13.16 15.99
N TYR A 95 4.37 12.30 15.73
CA TYR A 95 3.33 12.54 14.72
C TYR A 95 1.94 12.20 15.25
N ALA A 96 0.96 13.05 14.96
CA ALA A 96 -0.44 12.81 15.27
C ALA A 96 -1.35 13.05 14.05
N GLU A 97 -2.23 12.09 13.73
CA GLU A 97 -3.26 12.18 12.69
C GLU A 97 -4.65 11.84 13.26
N PRO A 98 -5.37 12.81 13.85
CA PRO A 98 -6.67 12.60 14.51
C PRO A 98 -7.84 12.31 13.57
N PHE A 99 -7.65 12.38 12.25
CA PHE A 99 -8.61 12.02 11.21
C PHE A 99 -7.97 11.09 10.19
N VAL A 100 -7.42 9.95 10.67
CA VAL A 100 -6.53 9.10 9.87
C VAL A 100 -7.20 8.59 8.57
N GLY A 101 -8.48 8.27 8.59
CA GLY A 101 -9.17 7.74 7.41
C GLY A 101 -8.40 6.56 6.79
N GLY A 102 -8.06 6.65 5.50
CA GLY A 102 -7.27 5.61 4.82
C GLY A 102 -5.76 5.61 5.11
N GLY A 103 -5.24 6.58 5.89
CA GLY A 103 -3.84 6.63 6.32
C GLY A 103 -2.84 6.99 5.22
N ALA A 104 -3.24 7.72 4.18
CA ALA A 104 -2.33 8.03 3.08
C ALA A 104 -1.12 8.85 3.53
N VAL A 105 -1.32 9.85 4.41
CA VAL A 105 -0.24 10.69 4.97
C VAL A 105 0.54 9.90 6.01
N LEU A 106 -0.14 9.16 6.89
CA LEU A 106 0.46 8.28 7.87
C LEU A 106 1.50 7.34 7.22
N PHE A 107 1.09 6.56 6.21
CA PHE A 107 1.98 5.58 5.60
C PHE A 107 3.10 6.21 4.77
N ASP A 108 2.89 7.39 4.22
CA ASP A 108 3.96 8.16 3.55
C ASP A 108 5.01 8.60 4.56
N ILE A 109 4.60 9.15 5.71
CA ILE A 109 5.50 9.56 6.79
C ILE A 109 6.24 8.36 7.37
N LEU A 110 5.52 7.29 7.76
CA LEU A 110 6.13 6.07 8.34
C LEU A 110 7.07 5.33 7.38
N SER A 111 6.95 5.57 6.07
CA SER A 111 7.86 5.01 5.07
C SER A 111 9.15 5.82 4.92
N LYS A 112 9.20 7.06 5.40
CA LYS A 112 10.30 8.01 5.17
C LYS A 112 11.06 8.40 6.44
N TYR A 113 10.37 8.37 7.58
CA TYR A 113 10.89 8.89 8.85
C TYR A 113 10.75 7.85 9.97
N ASP A 114 11.76 7.73 10.81
CA ASP A 114 11.74 6.94 12.05
C ASP A 114 11.38 7.89 13.19
N LEU A 115 10.15 7.79 13.67
CA LEU A 115 9.60 8.66 14.70
C LEU A 115 9.54 7.93 16.05
N GLU A 116 9.71 8.66 17.13
CA GLU A 116 9.67 8.12 18.49
C GLU A 116 8.26 7.66 18.86
N GLU A 117 7.27 8.51 18.58
CA GLU A 117 5.88 8.24 18.90
C GLU A 117 4.94 8.65 17.76
N VAL A 118 3.95 7.81 17.50
CA VAL A 118 2.92 8.07 16.47
C VAL A 118 1.54 7.79 17.06
N TYR A 119 0.64 8.74 16.91
CA TYR A 119 -0.75 8.65 17.34
C TYR A 119 -1.68 8.81 16.14
N ILE A 120 -2.64 7.91 16.02
CA ILE A 120 -3.72 8.03 15.05
C ILE A 120 -5.07 7.85 15.71
N SER A 121 -6.06 8.60 15.25
CA SER A 121 -7.45 8.36 15.65
C SER A 121 -8.44 8.62 14.53
N ASP A 122 -9.61 8.06 14.68
CA ASP A 122 -10.79 8.34 13.86
C ASP A 122 -12.04 8.01 14.69
N ILE A 123 -13.13 8.69 14.42
CA ILE A 123 -14.41 8.42 15.09
C ILE A 123 -15.08 7.14 14.56
N ASN A 124 -14.65 6.66 13.40
CA ASN A 124 -15.19 5.45 12.77
C ASN A 124 -14.66 4.18 13.45
N ALA A 125 -15.48 3.57 14.29
CA ALA A 125 -15.10 2.39 15.06
C ALA A 125 -14.75 1.17 14.17
N GLU A 126 -15.41 0.99 13.04
CA GLU A 126 -15.12 -0.11 12.12
C GLU A 126 -13.75 0.07 11.44
N LEU A 127 -13.41 1.31 11.10
CA LEU A 127 -12.10 1.65 10.55
C LEU A 127 -11.00 1.39 11.58
N ILE A 128 -11.17 1.88 12.78
CA ILE A 128 -10.18 1.71 13.87
C ILE A 128 -10.05 0.24 14.27
N ASN A 129 -11.16 -0.52 14.32
CA ASN A 129 -11.09 -1.97 14.49
C ASN A 129 -10.20 -2.61 13.41
N THR A 130 -10.35 -2.20 12.15
CA THR A 130 -9.54 -2.75 11.05
C THR A 130 -8.05 -2.40 11.20
N TYR A 131 -7.71 -1.18 11.59
CA TYR A 131 -6.33 -0.80 11.92
C TYR A 131 -5.74 -1.67 13.04
N ARG A 132 -6.49 -1.88 14.13
CA ARG A 132 -6.06 -2.69 15.27
C ARG A 132 -5.85 -4.15 14.87
N ILE A 133 -6.77 -4.74 14.11
CA ILE A 133 -6.62 -6.13 13.62
C ILE A 133 -5.42 -6.27 12.70
N ILE A 134 -5.17 -5.31 11.80
CA ILE A 134 -3.97 -5.35 10.94
C ILE A 134 -2.69 -5.30 11.79
N ARG A 135 -2.67 -4.52 12.88
CA ARG A 135 -1.53 -4.45 13.77
C ARG A 135 -1.34 -5.73 14.58
N ASP A 136 -2.42 -6.25 15.16
CA ASP A 136 -2.35 -7.22 16.26
C ASP A 136 -2.57 -8.68 15.81
N ASP A 137 -3.29 -8.90 14.67
CA ASP A 137 -3.71 -10.25 14.24
C ASP A 137 -3.74 -10.39 12.70
N ILE A 138 -2.63 -10.03 12.08
CA ILE A 138 -2.51 -9.94 10.63
C ILE A 138 -2.68 -11.29 9.93
N ASP A 139 -2.18 -12.38 10.52
CA ASP A 139 -2.23 -13.69 9.88
C ASP A 139 -3.66 -14.22 9.77
N ALA A 140 -4.46 -14.12 10.83
CA ALA A 140 -5.87 -14.51 10.80
C ALA A 140 -6.69 -13.63 9.86
N LEU A 141 -6.38 -12.33 9.77
CA LEU A 141 -7.02 -11.41 8.82
C LEU A 141 -6.71 -11.82 7.37
N ILE A 142 -5.45 -12.11 7.04
CA ILE A 142 -5.03 -12.55 5.70
C ILE A 142 -5.70 -13.86 5.33
N GLU A 143 -5.72 -14.85 6.22
CA GLU A 143 -6.38 -16.12 5.99
C GLU A 143 -7.85 -15.92 5.60
N MET A 144 -8.58 -15.11 6.37
CA MET A 144 -9.98 -14.81 6.10
C MET A 144 -10.20 -14.06 4.78
N LEU A 145 -9.35 -13.06 4.47
CA LEU A 145 -9.44 -12.32 3.21
C LEU A 145 -9.10 -13.19 1.99
N CYS A 146 -8.12 -14.08 2.12
CA CYS A 146 -7.78 -15.02 1.06
C CYS A 146 -8.91 -16.01 0.82
N ALA A 147 -9.57 -16.53 1.86
CA ALA A 147 -10.76 -17.37 1.72
C ALA A 147 -11.87 -16.62 0.98
N MET A 148 -12.23 -15.40 1.42
CA MET A 148 -13.24 -14.57 0.75
C MET A 148 -12.88 -14.28 -0.72
N GLN A 149 -11.61 -14.07 -1.03
CA GLN A 149 -11.15 -13.84 -2.40
C GLN A 149 -11.32 -15.10 -3.26
N ASN A 150 -10.92 -16.25 -2.73
CA ASN A 150 -11.03 -17.54 -3.43
C ASN A 150 -12.48 -17.92 -3.68
N ASP A 151 -13.39 -17.62 -2.76
CA ASP A 151 -14.83 -17.84 -2.93
C ASP A 151 -15.41 -16.89 -3.97
N PHE A 152 -15.08 -15.60 -3.91
CA PHE A 152 -15.71 -14.54 -4.70
C PHE A 152 -15.25 -14.49 -6.16
N ILE A 153 -13.96 -14.69 -6.43
CA ILE A 153 -13.38 -14.47 -7.77
C ILE A 153 -13.96 -15.42 -8.84
N PRO A 154 -14.18 -16.72 -8.58
CA PRO A 154 -14.71 -17.66 -9.58
C PRO A 154 -16.19 -17.44 -9.91
N LEU A 155 -16.95 -16.76 -9.05
CA LEU A 155 -18.40 -16.59 -9.19
C LEU A 155 -18.76 -15.76 -10.43
N ASP A 156 -19.91 -16.05 -11.03
CA ASP A 156 -20.51 -15.19 -12.04
C ASP A 156 -21.11 -13.89 -11.44
N THR A 157 -21.66 -13.03 -12.29
CA THR A 157 -22.13 -11.71 -11.84
C THR A 157 -23.27 -11.78 -10.83
N ASP A 158 -24.22 -12.70 -11.00
CA ASP A 158 -25.39 -12.83 -10.13
C ASP A 158 -25.01 -13.50 -8.82
N GLU A 159 -24.17 -14.52 -8.88
CA GLU A 159 -23.59 -15.19 -7.72
C GLU A 159 -22.73 -14.22 -6.88
N ARG A 160 -21.87 -13.41 -7.54
CA ARG A 160 -21.11 -12.36 -6.87
C ARG A 160 -21.99 -11.35 -6.16
N LYS A 161 -23.09 -10.98 -6.78
CA LYS A 161 -24.05 -10.06 -6.16
C LYS A 161 -24.69 -10.67 -4.92
N ALA A 162 -25.09 -11.94 -4.99
CA ALA A 162 -25.68 -12.66 -3.86
C ALA A 162 -24.64 -12.76 -2.70
N TYR A 163 -23.41 -13.20 -2.99
CA TYR A 163 -22.31 -13.27 -2.02
C TYR A 163 -22.01 -11.91 -1.39
N TYR A 164 -21.90 -10.86 -2.22
CA TYR A 164 -21.70 -9.51 -1.73
C TYR A 164 -22.79 -9.05 -0.77
N MET A 165 -24.07 -9.31 -1.10
CA MET A 165 -25.20 -8.94 -0.27
C MET A 165 -25.17 -9.69 1.07
N GLU A 166 -24.87 -10.98 1.08
CA GLU A 166 -24.71 -11.78 2.29
C GLU A 166 -23.61 -11.18 3.20
N LYS A 167 -22.44 -10.90 2.64
CA LYS A 167 -21.32 -10.30 3.41
C LYS A 167 -21.66 -8.89 3.93
N ARG A 168 -22.41 -8.11 3.16
CA ARG A 168 -22.89 -6.79 3.60
C ARG A 168 -23.90 -6.88 4.75
N GLU A 169 -24.81 -7.82 4.69
CA GLU A 169 -25.76 -8.08 5.77
C GLU A 169 -25.04 -8.54 7.03
N ARG A 170 -24.08 -9.45 6.91
CA ARG A 170 -23.26 -9.92 8.02
C ARG A 170 -22.45 -8.80 8.66
N PHE A 171 -21.84 -7.91 7.86
CA PHE A 171 -21.13 -6.74 8.35
C PHE A 171 -22.05 -5.82 9.17
N ASN A 172 -23.24 -5.56 8.66
CA ASN A 172 -24.22 -4.73 9.34
C ASN A 172 -24.76 -5.39 10.61
N ASP A 173 -24.94 -6.70 10.63
CA ASP A 173 -25.33 -7.45 11.82
C ASP A 173 -24.26 -7.34 12.92
N LEU A 174 -22.99 -7.54 12.58
CA LEU A 174 -21.88 -7.37 13.52
C LEU A 174 -21.75 -5.93 14.03
N LYS A 175 -22.20 -4.97 13.25
CA LYS A 175 -22.21 -3.56 13.68
C LYS A 175 -23.30 -3.26 14.71
N VAL A 176 -24.46 -3.88 14.57
CA VAL A 176 -25.64 -3.64 15.44
C VAL A 176 -25.64 -4.55 16.66
N ASN A 177 -25.35 -5.84 16.45
CA ASN A 177 -25.50 -6.89 17.43
C ASN A 177 -24.18 -7.43 17.98
N GLY A 178 -23.06 -7.00 17.39
CA GLY A 178 -21.72 -7.36 17.86
C GLY A 178 -21.36 -6.62 19.13
N ASN A 179 -20.54 -7.26 19.99
CA ASN A 179 -19.91 -6.57 21.11
C ASN A 179 -18.84 -5.59 20.58
N GLU A 180 -18.51 -4.58 21.37
CA GLU A 180 -17.54 -3.53 21.04
C GLU A 180 -16.08 -4.04 20.96
N ASN A 181 -15.85 -5.33 21.23
CA ASN A 181 -14.53 -5.94 21.17
C ASN A 181 -13.96 -5.94 19.74
N ILE A 182 -12.63 -5.91 19.67
CA ILE A 182 -11.86 -6.09 18.44
C ILE A 182 -12.32 -7.37 17.73
N ASN A 183 -12.70 -7.26 16.47
CA ASN A 183 -13.33 -8.35 15.73
C ASN A 183 -12.71 -8.52 14.35
N ILE A 184 -12.04 -9.67 14.15
CA ILE A 184 -11.34 -10.02 12.90
C ILE A 184 -12.33 -10.14 11.73
N GLU A 185 -13.46 -10.80 11.91
CA GLU A 185 -14.48 -10.96 10.88
C GLU A 185 -15.00 -9.60 10.40
N LYS A 186 -15.26 -8.68 11.33
CA LYS A 186 -15.69 -7.32 10.99
C LYS A 186 -14.62 -6.55 10.19
N ALA A 187 -13.34 -6.72 10.52
CA ALA A 187 -12.23 -6.12 9.77
C ALA A 187 -12.10 -6.70 8.36
N ALA A 188 -12.16 -8.02 8.23
CA ALA A 188 -12.12 -8.70 6.93
C ALA A 188 -13.30 -8.29 6.04
N LEU A 189 -14.52 -8.26 6.59
CA LEU A 189 -15.72 -7.80 5.89
C LEU A 189 -15.60 -6.33 5.45
N MET A 190 -15.03 -5.46 6.28
CA MET A 190 -14.81 -4.06 5.92
C MET A 190 -13.86 -3.94 4.71
N ILE A 191 -12.75 -4.67 4.71
CA ILE A 191 -11.81 -4.68 3.58
C ILE A 191 -12.49 -5.27 2.33
N PHE A 192 -13.14 -6.44 2.46
CA PHE A 192 -13.86 -7.10 1.36
C PHE A 192 -14.87 -6.16 0.71
N LEU A 193 -15.75 -5.56 1.50
CA LEU A 193 -16.79 -4.65 1.01
C LEU A 193 -16.16 -3.43 0.33
N ASN A 194 -15.13 -2.83 0.90
CA ASN A 194 -14.45 -1.67 0.31
C ASN A 194 -13.78 -2.01 -1.03
N LYS A 195 -13.16 -3.20 -1.15
CA LYS A 195 -12.51 -3.65 -2.39
C LYS A 195 -13.50 -4.05 -3.49
N THR A 196 -14.72 -4.41 -3.13
CA THR A 196 -15.74 -4.95 -4.07
C THR A 196 -16.94 -4.04 -4.29
N CYS A 197 -17.16 -3.01 -3.46
CA CYS A 197 -18.26 -2.06 -3.63
C CYS A 197 -17.98 -1.01 -4.70
N PHE A 198 -19.02 -0.31 -5.12
CA PHE A 198 -18.94 0.79 -6.09
C PHE A 198 -17.95 1.87 -5.64
N ASN A 199 -16.92 2.10 -6.45
CA ASN A 199 -15.85 3.08 -6.26
C ASN A 199 -15.05 2.96 -4.95
N GLY A 200 -15.18 1.86 -4.20
CA GLY A 200 -14.51 1.70 -2.89
C GLY A 200 -15.01 2.70 -1.85
N LEU A 201 -16.26 3.09 -1.91
CA LEU A 201 -16.86 4.05 -0.98
C LEU A 201 -17.18 3.38 0.36
N PHE A 202 -17.01 4.13 1.44
CA PHE A 202 -17.63 3.79 2.72
C PHE A 202 -18.77 4.78 2.97
N ARG A 203 -19.99 4.28 2.98
CA ARG A 203 -21.19 5.08 3.20
C ARG A 203 -22.20 4.31 4.03
N VAL A 204 -22.80 4.99 4.98
CA VAL A 204 -23.88 4.44 5.81
C VAL A 204 -25.19 5.20 5.59
N ASN A 205 -26.31 4.54 5.80
CA ASN A 205 -27.64 5.16 5.80
C ASN A 205 -27.92 5.86 7.14
N LYS A 206 -29.13 6.44 7.29
CA LYS A 206 -29.56 7.12 8.52
C LYS A 206 -29.59 6.21 9.78
N LYS A 207 -29.61 4.88 9.57
CA LYS A 207 -29.53 3.89 10.67
C LYS A 207 -28.10 3.48 10.98
N GLY A 208 -27.10 4.11 10.35
CA GLY A 208 -25.71 3.77 10.51
C GLY A 208 -25.26 2.48 9.77
N LEU A 209 -26.11 1.88 8.92
CA LEU A 209 -25.82 0.64 8.21
C LEU A 209 -25.10 0.92 6.89
N PHE A 210 -24.09 0.14 6.57
CA PHE A 210 -23.37 0.20 5.29
C PHE A 210 -24.33 -0.14 4.13
N ASN A 211 -24.38 0.71 3.11
CA ASN A 211 -25.39 0.62 2.06
C ASN A 211 -24.86 0.86 0.64
N VAL A 212 -23.55 0.76 0.43
CA VAL A 212 -22.98 0.89 -0.92
C VAL A 212 -23.31 -0.37 -1.73
N PRO A 213 -23.71 -0.26 -3.01
CA PRO A 213 -23.92 -1.42 -3.87
C PRO A 213 -22.60 -2.04 -4.30
N MET A 214 -22.63 -3.28 -4.79
CA MET A 214 -21.49 -3.94 -5.42
C MET A 214 -21.00 -3.13 -6.64
N GLY A 215 -19.68 -3.08 -6.81
CA GLY A 215 -19.02 -2.51 -7.99
C GLY A 215 -18.89 -3.53 -9.14
N ALA A 216 -18.54 -3.05 -10.32
CA ALA A 216 -18.36 -3.88 -11.53
C ALA A 216 -16.88 -4.30 -11.74
N TYR A 217 -16.15 -4.67 -10.69
CA TYR A 217 -14.77 -5.09 -10.81
C TYR A 217 -14.66 -6.53 -11.33
N LYS A 218 -13.89 -6.73 -12.41
CA LYS A 218 -13.67 -8.07 -12.97
C LYS A 218 -12.80 -8.93 -12.04
N ASN A 219 -11.74 -8.35 -11.50
CA ASN A 219 -10.75 -9.07 -10.68
C ASN A 219 -10.27 -8.16 -9.53
N PRO A 220 -11.09 -7.89 -8.51
CA PRO A 220 -10.69 -7.06 -7.39
C PRO A 220 -9.63 -7.78 -6.54
N MET A 221 -8.56 -7.05 -6.18
CA MET A 221 -7.56 -7.53 -5.24
C MET A 221 -8.10 -7.35 -3.82
N ILE A 222 -8.74 -8.39 -3.29
CA ILE A 222 -9.36 -8.38 -1.96
C ILE A 222 -8.28 -8.59 -0.91
N CYS A 223 -7.43 -9.61 -1.07
CA CYS A 223 -6.29 -9.90 -0.20
C CYS A 223 -4.98 -9.41 -0.85
N ASP A 224 -4.53 -8.20 -0.50
CA ASP A 224 -3.18 -7.71 -0.82
C ASP A 224 -2.24 -8.04 0.34
N GLU A 225 -1.89 -9.34 0.46
CA GLU A 225 -1.11 -9.86 1.58
C GLU A 225 0.19 -9.09 1.79
N ASN A 226 0.93 -8.83 0.71
CA ASN A 226 2.22 -8.13 0.82
C ASN A 226 2.08 -6.73 1.40
N ASN A 227 1.07 -5.98 0.97
CA ASN A 227 0.83 -4.65 1.50
C ASN A 227 0.27 -4.69 2.93
N LEU A 228 -0.62 -5.64 3.23
CA LEU A 228 -1.19 -5.80 4.57
C LEU A 228 -0.11 -6.13 5.62
N ARG A 229 0.84 -7.01 5.29
CA ARG A 229 1.99 -7.31 6.16
C ARG A 229 2.88 -6.08 6.35
N ALA A 230 3.19 -5.35 5.28
CA ALA A 230 3.98 -4.12 5.39
C ALA A 230 3.25 -3.03 6.20
N VAL A 231 1.92 -2.91 6.08
CA VAL A 231 1.10 -2.04 6.94
C VAL A 231 1.19 -2.47 8.40
N SER A 232 1.05 -3.77 8.68
CA SER A 232 1.16 -4.33 10.03
C SER A 232 2.49 -3.98 10.68
N GLU A 233 3.60 -4.16 9.98
CA GLU A 233 4.95 -3.80 10.46
C GLU A 233 5.06 -2.32 10.86
N LYS A 234 4.52 -1.42 10.01
CA LYS A 234 4.55 0.02 10.29
C LYS A 234 3.65 0.42 11.46
N LEU A 235 2.58 -0.32 11.73
CA LEU A 235 1.63 -0.02 12.80
C LEU A 235 2.09 -0.50 14.20
N GLN A 236 3.15 -1.30 14.32
CA GLN A 236 3.56 -1.91 15.60
C GLN A 236 3.85 -0.88 16.71
N ARG A 237 4.34 0.30 16.37
CA ARG A 237 4.66 1.39 17.30
C ARG A 237 3.61 2.52 17.33
N VAL A 238 2.45 2.29 16.68
CA VAL A 238 1.43 3.32 16.54
C VAL A 238 0.36 3.17 17.62
N THR A 239 0.09 4.24 18.32
CA THR A 239 -1.07 4.35 19.22
C THR A 239 -2.33 4.57 18.38
N ILE A 240 -3.29 3.65 18.48
CA ILE A 240 -4.51 3.64 17.66
C ILE A 240 -5.74 3.83 18.55
N VAL A 241 -6.40 4.95 18.42
CA VAL A 241 -7.54 5.36 19.27
C VAL A 241 -8.81 5.51 18.44
N CYS A 242 -9.91 4.97 18.95
CA CYS A 242 -11.25 5.24 18.42
C CYS A 242 -11.88 6.33 19.28
N GLY A 243 -12.00 7.54 18.75
CA GLY A 243 -12.49 8.65 19.56
C GLY A 243 -12.55 9.97 18.82
N ASP A 244 -12.93 11.00 19.54
CA ASP A 244 -12.98 12.38 19.05
C ASP A 244 -11.56 12.95 18.93
N TYR A 245 -11.34 13.80 17.93
CA TYR A 245 -10.02 14.41 17.68
C TYR A 245 -9.46 15.16 18.91
N ARG A 246 -10.32 15.67 19.78
CA ARG A 246 -9.93 16.37 21.03
C ARG A 246 -9.13 15.48 21.97
N GLU A 247 -9.31 14.17 21.92
CA GLU A 247 -8.56 13.21 22.73
C GLU A 247 -7.07 13.16 22.34
N SER A 248 -6.70 13.63 21.16
CA SER A 248 -5.30 13.73 20.76
C SER A 248 -4.54 14.84 21.49
N ALA A 249 -5.23 15.76 22.16
CA ALA A 249 -4.60 16.90 22.83
C ALA A 249 -3.60 16.46 23.91
N ASP A 250 -3.87 15.36 24.62
CA ASP A 250 -3.00 14.84 25.68
C ASP A 250 -1.69 14.23 25.12
N PHE A 251 -1.68 13.87 23.82
CA PHE A 251 -0.49 13.35 23.14
C PHE A 251 0.38 14.46 22.55
N ILE A 252 -0.21 15.61 22.20
CA ILE A 252 0.42 16.67 21.44
C ILE A 252 1.27 17.55 22.35
N ASP A 253 2.54 17.76 21.96
CA ASP A 253 3.48 18.67 22.58
C ASP A 253 4.27 19.46 21.51
N GLU A 254 5.28 20.21 21.91
CA GLU A 254 6.13 21.04 21.04
C GLU A 254 6.94 20.24 20.01
N ASN A 255 7.13 18.93 20.23
CA ASN A 255 7.86 18.03 19.34
C ASN A 255 6.92 17.25 18.39
N THR A 256 5.63 17.57 18.40
CA THR A 256 4.61 16.84 17.65
C THR A 256 4.21 17.56 16.36
N PHE A 257 4.38 16.89 15.21
CA PHE A 257 3.71 17.30 13.97
C PHE A 257 2.29 16.77 13.95
N VAL A 258 1.30 17.65 13.83
CA VAL A 258 -0.12 17.29 13.76
C VAL A 258 -0.64 17.54 12.36
N TYR A 259 -1.19 16.48 11.74
CA TYR A 259 -1.86 16.59 10.45
C TYR A 259 -3.39 16.55 10.65
N LEU A 260 -4.06 17.64 10.34
CA LEU A 260 -5.52 17.77 10.35
C LEU A 260 -6.05 17.81 8.92
N LYS A 261 -7.11 17.06 8.67
CA LYS A 261 -7.70 16.86 7.34
C LYS A 261 -8.88 17.79 7.10
#